data_ec28fc1449a702077896f9c5bfec02a7
#
_entry.id   ec28fc1449a702077896f9c5bfec02a7
#
_cell.length_a   1.000
_cell.length_b   1.000
_cell.length_c   1.000
_cell.angle_alpha   90.00
_cell.angle_beta   90.00
_cell.angle_gamma   90.00
#
_symmetry.space_group_name_H-M   'P 1'
#
loop_
_entity.id
_entity.type
_entity.pdbx_description
1 polymer ?
#
loop_
_entity_poly.entity_id
_entity_poly.type
_entity_poly.pdbx_seq_one_letter_code
_entity_poly.pdbx_strand_id
1 'polypeptide(L)'
;MRVKAILGLAASFAFGSAVLAQTSVDMTMKKAPKAAATVPKFVPAADLKWEDLDPKGAPGVKVVDLWGNHAKGAYGAYLKLPAGFTTPLHTHTYPMKVIFVSGTYIQAPEGKPEVRLGPGSYMMQPGGNYKHVTSCDKSADCVFFVESSGPFDLKPVQK
;
A
#
# COMPACT_ATOMS: atom_id res chain seq x y z
N MET A 1 85.96 -32.47 -31.07
CA MET A 1 84.89 -31.72 -30.41
C MET A 1 83.58 -32.30 -30.80
N ARG A 2 82.84 -32.87 -29.84
CA ARG A 2 81.60 -33.65 -30.09
C ARG A 2 80.41 -32.74 -29.83
N VAL A 3 79.58 -32.52 -30.83
CA VAL A 3 78.33 -31.82 -30.71
C VAL A 3 77.24 -32.85 -30.44
N LYS A 4 76.54 -32.68 -29.29
CA LYS A 4 75.39 -33.54 -28.93
C LYS A 4 74.11 -32.86 -29.47
N ALA A 5 73.37 -33.60 -30.29
CA ALA A 5 72.03 -33.24 -30.72
C ALA A 5 71.01 -33.51 -29.60
N ILE A 6 70.18 -32.53 -29.28
CA ILE A 6 69.05 -32.65 -28.34
C ILE A 6 67.82 -32.84 -29.20
N LEU A 7 67.15 -33.96 -29.00
CA LEU A 7 65.89 -34.29 -29.62
C LEU A 7 64.77 -33.53 -28.89
N GLY A 8 64.08 -32.60 -29.58
CA GLY A 8 62.92 -31.89 -29.04
C GLY A 8 61.65 -32.72 -29.22
N LEU A 9 60.94 -32.95 -28.11
CA LEU A 9 59.65 -33.62 -28.05
C LEU A 9 58.58 -32.63 -28.33
N ALA A 10 57.87 -32.71 -29.45
CA ALA A 10 56.74 -31.89 -29.76
C ALA A 10 55.47 -32.43 -29.06
N ALA A 11 54.94 -31.71 -28.08
CA ALA A 11 53.68 -32.02 -27.45
C ALA A 11 52.50 -31.32 -28.23
N SER A 12 51.67 -32.15 -28.86
CA SER A 12 50.47 -31.70 -29.56
C SER A 12 49.37 -31.42 -28.56
N PHE A 13 49.05 -30.15 -28.39
CA PHE A 13 47.84 -29.74 -27.62
C PHE A 13 46.62 -29.84 -28.53
N ALA A 14 45.72 -30.78 -28.25
CA ALA A 14 44.40 -30.84 -28.87
C ALA A 14 43.50 -29.76 -28.19
N PHE A 15 43.13 -28.70 -28.93
CA PHE A 15 42.13 -27.76 -28.52
C PHE A 15 40.74 -28.40 -28.65
N GLY A 16 40.16 -28.82 -27.53
CA GLY A 16 38.76 -29.19 -27.46
C GLY A 16 37.87 -27.93 -27.56
N SER A 17 37.15 -27.78 -28.69
CA SER A 17 36.15 -26.76 -28.87
C SER A 17 34.93 -27.05 -27.97
N ALA A 18 34.83 -26.37 -26.84
CA ALA A 18 33.61 -26.37 -26.03
C ALA A 18 32.54 -25.57 -26.76
N VAL A 19 31.57 -26.25 -27.32
CA VAL A 19 30.34 -25.61 -27.86
C VAL A 19 29.49 -25.14 -26.66
N LEU A 20 29.55 -23.85 -26.37
CA LEU A 20 28.61 -23.20 -25.45
C LEU A 20 27.23 -23.21 -26.11
N ALA A 21 26.34 -24.07 -25.64
CA ALA A 21 24.93 -24.02 -25.99
C ALA A 21 24.32 -22.71 -25.42
N GLN A 22 24.12 -21.75 -26.29
CA GLN A 22 23.36 -20.55 -25.96
C GLN A 22 21.87 -20.94 -25.84
N THR A 23 21.40 -21.11 -24.61
CA THR A 23 19.95 -21.16 -24.33
C THR A 23 19.39 -19.78 -24.56
N SER A 24 18.80 -19.57 -25.72
CA SER A 24 17.96 -18.38 -25.98
C SER A 24 16.74 -18.47 -25.07
N VAL A 25 16.71 -17.64 -24.03
CA VAL A 25 15.49 -17.41 -23.24
C VAL A 25 14.56 -16.60 -24.13
N ASP A 26 13.55 -17.27 -24.70
CA ASP A 26 12.47 -16.60 -25.42
C ASP A 26 11.63 -15.78 -24.42
N MET A 27 12.02 -14.51 -24.24
CA MET A 27 11.22 -13.53 -23.52
C MET A 27 10.09 -13.03 -24.41
N THR A 28 9.11 -13.89 -24.68
CA THR A 28 7.82 -13.42 -25.23
C THR A 28 7.20 -12.49 -24.21
N MET A 29 7.41 -11.20 -24.37
CA MET A 29 6.69 -10.16 -23.63
C MET A 29 5.20 -10.33 -23.90
N LYS A 30 4.50 -10.95 -22.96
CA LYS A 30 3.03 -11.02 -23.00
C LYS A 30 2.51 -9.59 -23.03
N LYS A 31 2.01 -9.17 -24.21
CA LYS A 31 1.49 -7.82 -24.43
C LYS A 31 0.50 -7.51 -23.31
N ALA A 32 0.80 -6.48 -22.51
CA ALA A 32 -0.11 -6.04 -21.44
C ALA A 32 -1.51 -5.80 -22.07
N PRO A 33 -2.59 -6.22 -21.42
CA PRO A 33 -3.93 -5.96 -21.92
C PRO A 33 -4.08 -4.46 -22.10
N LYS A 34 -4.53 -4.05 -23.29
CA LYS A 34 -4.82 -2.65 -23.61
C LYS A 34 -5.87 -2.18 -22.60
N ALA A 35 -5.49 -1.26 -21.72
CA ALA A 35 -6.43 -0.68 -20.77
C ALA A 35 -7.62 -0.13 -21.58
N ALA A 36 -8.83 -0.54 -21.22
CA ALA A 36 -10.03 0.03 -21.79
C ALA A 36 -10.01 1.55 -21.54
N ALA A 37 -10.29 2.36 -22.55
CA ALA A 37 -10.40 3.79 -22.38
C ALA A 37 -11.54 4.07 -21.39
N THR A 38 -11.21 4.45 -20.16
CA THR A 38 -12.19 4.84 -19.15
C THR A 38 -12.58 6.30 -19.38
N VAL A 39 -13.88 6.56 -19.42
CA VAL A 39 -14.40 7.93 -19.46
C VAL A 39 -14.01 8.62 -18.14
N PRO A 40 -13.51 9.87 -18.17
CA PRO A 40 -13.23 10.61 -16.94
C PRO A 40 -14.47 10.72 -16.04
N LYS A 41 -14.29 10.48 -14.73
CA LYS A 41 -15.33 10.66 -13.73
C LYS A 41 -14.98 11.90 -12.89
N PHE A 42 -15.88 12.88 -12.87
CA PHE A 42 -15.76 14.08 -12.04
C PHE A 42 -16.83 14.04 -10.96
N VAL A 43 -16.44 14.23 -9.71
CA VAL A 43 -17.37 14.30 -8.57
C VAL A 43 -17.04 15.57 -7.78
N PRO A 44 -17.79 16.65 -7.97
CA PRO A 44 -17.66 17.85 -7.14
C PRO A 44 -17.85 17.53 -5.67
N ALA A 45 -17.18 18.26 -4.78
CA ALA A 45 -17.26 18.01 -3.35
C ALA A 45 -18.73 18.12 -2.80
N ALA A 46 -19.53 18.99 -3.41
CA ALA A 46 -20.95 19.15 -3.07
C ALA A 46 -21.81 17.94 -3.44
N ASP A 47 -21.36 17.12 -4.37
CA ASP A 47 -22.09 15.95 -4.88
C ASP A 47 -21.71 14.65 -4.14
N LEU A 48 -20.74 14.70 -3.20
CA LEU A 48 -20.35 13.56 -2.41
C LEU A 48 -21.52 13.07 -1.54
N LYS A 49 -21.86 11.80 -1.68
CA LYS A 49 -22.94 11.14 -0.92
C LYS A 49 -22.35 10.45 0.31
N TRP A 50 -22.32 11.18 1.42
CA TRP A 50 -21.82 10.66 2.68
C TRP A 50 -22.81 9.70 3.32
N GLU A 51 -22.33 8.50 3.68
CA GLU A 51 -23.08 7.48 4.39
C GLU A 51 -22.46 7.26 5.78
N ASP A 52 -23.21 6.67 6.71
CA ASP A 52 -22.64 6.23 7.99
C ASP A 52 -21.73 5.02 7.76
N LEU A 53 -20.49 5.08 8.26
CA LEU A 53 -19.55 3.96 8.17
C LEU A 53 -20.03 2.78 9.01
N ASP A 54 -20.37 3.04 10.26
CA ASP A 54 -20.94 2.10 11.22
C ASP A 54 -21.79 2.90 12.24
N PRO A 55 -23.10 3.00 12.03
CA PRO A 55 -23.95 3.83 12.90
C PRO A 55 -24.02 3.37 14.36
N LYS A 56 -23.68 2.10 14.64
CA LYS A 56 -23.70 1.53 15.99
C LYS A 56 -22.33 1.55 16.67
N GLY A 57 -21.29 1.15 15.95
CA GLY A 57 -19.94 1.02 16.52
C GLY A 57 -19.12 2.31 16.43
N ALA A 58 -19.43 3.18 15.47
CA ALA A 58 -18.72 4.44 15.23
C ALA A 58 -19.70 5.58 14.86
N PRO A 59 -20.58 5.98 15.78
CA PRO A 59 -21.61 6.98 15.48
C PRO A 59 -20.99 8.30 14.99
N GLY A 60 -21.54 8.84 13.91
CA GLY A 60 -21.10 10.09 13.30
C GLY A 60 -19.91 9.97 12.34
N VAL A 61 -19.23 8.83 12.31
CA VAL A 61 -18.20 8.57 11.29
C VAL A 61 -18.86 8.33 9.94
N LYS A 62 -18.42 9.09 8.93
CA LYS A 62 -18.97 9.03 7.58
C LYS A 62 -17.95 8.49 6.58
N VAL A 63 -18.46 7.88 5.52
CA VAL A 63 -17.67 7.37 4.38
C VAL A 63 -18.34 7.75 3.06
N VAL A 64 -17.54 7.93 2.02
CA VAL A 64 -18.00 7.97 0.63
C VAL A 64 -17.01 7.27 -0.26
N ASP A 65 -17.43 6.18 -0.89
CA ASP A 65 -16.61 5.45 -1.85
C ASP A 65 -16.45 6.27 -3.14
N LEU A 66 -15.22 6.56 -3.53
CA LEU A 66 -14.88 7.20 -4.80
C LEU A 66 -14.71 6.15 -5.90
N TRP A 67 -14.14 5.01 -5.53
CA TRP A 67 -14.04 3.80 -6.34
C TRP A 67 -13.99 2.55 -5.45
N GLY A 68 -14.38 1.41 -6.02
CA GLY A 68 -14.47 0.15 -5.28
C GLY A 68 -15.62 0.13 -4.28
N ASN A 69 -15.46 -0.62 -3.19
CA ASN A 69 -16.44 -0.67 -2.10
C ASN A 69 -15.73 -1.02 -0.79
N HIS A 70 -15.73 -0.11 0.16
CA HIS A 70 -15.03 -0.26 1.44
C HIS A 70 -15.49 -1.46 2.26
N ALA A 71 -16.73 -1.89 2.12
CA ALA A 71 -17.26 -3.03 2.87
C ALA A 71 -16.98 -4.40 2.21
N LYS A 72 -16.53 -4.43 0.95
CA LYS A 72 -16.46 -5.68 0.16
C LYS A 72 -15.09 -6.01 -0.41
N GLY A 73 -14.23 -5.04 -0.63
CA GLY A 73 -12.93 -5.29 -1.27
C GLY A 73 -12.05 -4.06 -1.34
N ALA A 74 -11.15 -4.03 -2.34
CA ALA A 74 -10.29 -2.88 -2.56
C ALA A 74 -11.10 -1.62 -2.86
N TYR A 75 -10.67 -0.49 -2.31
CA TYR A 75 -11.40 0.77 -2.41
C TYR A 75 -10.50 1.99 -2.31
N GLY A 76 -11.03 3.14 -2.77
CA GLY A 76 -10.58 4.48 -2.43
C GLY A 76 -11.78 5.30 -1.98
N ALA A 77 -11.70 5.85 -0.78
CA ALA A 77 -12.82 6.54 -0.14
C ALA A 77 -12.37 7.79 0.61
N TYR A 78 -13.27 8.74 0.80
CA TYR A 78 -13.14 9.70 1.88
C TYR A 78 -13.79 9.16 3.14
N LEU A 79 -13.10 9.36 4.27
CA LEU A 79 -13.67 9.21 5.60
C LEU A 79 -13.74 10.57 6.29
N LYS A 80 -14.75 10.72 7.15
CA LYS A 80 -14.89 11.87 8.01
C LYS A 80 -15.13 11.43 9.45
N LEU A 81 -14.27 11.86 10.37
CA LEU A 81 -14.42 11.67 11.79
C LEU A 81 -14.93 12.97 12.42
N PRO A 82 -15.94 12.93 13.28
CA PRO A 82 -16.37 14.11 14.03
C PRO A 82 -15.23 14.67 14.89
N ALA A 83 -15.25 15.97 15.14
CA ALA A 83 -14.37 16.61 16.10
C ALA A 83 -14.45 15.93 17.47
N GLY A 84 -13.30 15.57 18.04
CA GLY A 84 -13.19 14.88 19.33
C GLY A 84 -13.49 13.39 19.29
N PHE A 85 -13.76 12.79 18.13
CA PHE A 85 -13.94 11.34 17.98
C PHE A 85 -12.66 10.60 18.38
N THR A 86 -12.81 9.43 19.01
CA THR A 86 -11.69 8.53 19.31
C THR A 86 -12.13 7.07 19.23
N THR A 87 -11.23 6.22 18.74
CA THR A 87 -11.42 4.76 18.68
C THR A 87 -10.90 4.07 19.92
N PRO A 88 -11.33 2.84 20.26
CA PRO A 88 -10.57 1.97 21.13
C PRO A 88 -9.20 1.60 20.49
N LEU A 89 -8.31 0.98 21.26
CA LEU A 89 -7.11 0.34 20.71
C LEU A 89 -7.54 -0.76 19.74
N HIS A 90 -7.05 -0.74 18.51
CA HIS A 90 -7.50 -1.63 17.45
C HIS A 90 -6.40 -1.95 16.43
N THR A 91 -6.72 -2.87 15.53
CA THR A 91 -5.94 -3.23 14.34
C THR A 91 -6.83 -3.23 13.09
N HIS A 92 -6.22 -3.26 11.91
CA HIS A 92 -6.89 -3.49 10.63
C HIS A 92 -6.27 -4.69 9.92
N THR A 93 -7.06 -5.42 9.14
CA THR A 93 -6.53 -6.55 8.34
C THR A 93 -5.62 -6.08 7.22
N TYR A 94 -6.05 -5.06 6.49
CA TYR A 94 -5.36 -4.59 5.29
C TYR A 94 -4.60 -3.28 5.54
N PRO A 95 -3.44 -3.10 4.86
CA PRO A 95 -2.72 -1.84 4.93
C PRO A 95 -3.53 -0.73 4.24
N MET A 96 -3.35 0.50 4.73
CA MET A 96 -4.00 1.68 4.18
C MET A 96 -2.97 2.77 3.88
N LYS A 97 -3.20 3.49 2.77
CA LYS A 97 -2.51 4.75 2.45
C LYS A 97 -3.51 5.88 2.66
N VAL A 98 -3.09 6.87 3.41
CA VAL A 98 -3.98 7.94 3.86
C VAL A 98 -3.39 9.30 3.52
N ILE A 99 -4.22 10.20 2.98
CA ILE A 99 -3.88 11.61 2.75
C ILE A 99 -4.92 12.46 3.50
N PHE A 100 -4.44 13.36 4.35
CA PHE A 100 -5.30 14.18 5.20
C PHE A 100 -5.70 15.46 4.47
N VAL A 101 -7.01 15.78 4.51
CA VAL A 101 -7.63 16.89 3.77
C VAL A 101 -7.99 18.04 4.68
N SER A 102 -8.58 17.75 5.86
CA SER A 102 -8.95 18.78 6.85
C SER A 102 -8.92 18.22 8.27
N GLY A 103 -8.91 19.12 9.25
CA GLY A 103 -8.80 18.77 10.67
C GLY A 103 -7.40 18.33 11.06
N THR A 104 -7.24 17.87 12.29
CA THR A 104 -6.01 17.30 12.82
C THR A 104 -6.28 15.87 13.29
N TYR A 105 -5.86 14.91 12.51
CA TYR A 105 -5.91 13.49 12.85
C TYR A 105 -4.78 13.13 13.79
N ILE A 106 -5.05 12.31 14.78
CA ILE A 106 -4.08 11.90 15.80
C ILE A 106 -3.93 10.38 15.76
N GLN A 107 -2.73 9.92 15.46
CA GLN A 107 -2.37 8.51 15.47
C GLN A 107 -1.53 8.20 16.71
N ALA A 108 -2.03 7.32 17.57
CA ALA A 108 -1.33 6.89 18.78
C ALA A 108 -1.00 5.39 18.70
N PRO A 109 0.19 4.99 18.16
CA PRO A 109 0.61 3.60 18.16
C PRO A 109 0.84 3.08 19.58
N GLU A 110 0.52 1.80 19.82
CA GLU A 110 0.73 1.18 21.15
C GLU A 110 2.19 1.34 21.59
N GLY A 111 2.40 1.88 22.78
CA GLY A 111 3.73 2.06 23.37
C GLY A 111 4.62 3.12 22.72
N LYS A 112 4.07 3.99 21.88
CA LYS A 112 4.80 5.09 21.21
C LYS A 112 4.09 6.43 21.42
N PRO A 113 4.82 7.55 21.27
CA PRO A 113 4.20 8.87 21.26
C PRO A 113 3.16 9.00 20.13
N GLU A 114 2.13 9.80 20.38
CA GLU A 114 1.17 10.17 19.34
C GLU A 114 1.80 11.01 18.25
N VAL A 115 1.25 10.91 17.04
CA VAL A 115 1.61 11.73 15.88
C VAL A 115 0.37 12.49 15.42
N ARG A 116 0.50 13.82 15.27
CA ARG A 116 -0.56 14.70 14.81
C ARG A 116 -0.38 15.02 13.33
N LEU A 117 -1.39 14.75 12.53
CA LEU A 117 -1.37 14.83 11.06
C LEU A 117 -2.42 15.81 10.57
N GLY A 118 -1.96 16.97 10.13
CA GLY A 118 -2.82 18.00 9.53
C GLY A 118 -2.98 17.84 8.02
N PRO A 119 -3.70 18.79 7.37
CA PRO A 119 -3.93 18.78 5.93
C PRO A 119 -2.62 18.68 5.12
N GLY A 120 -2.63 17.86 4.05
CA GLY A 120 -1.46 17.59 3.22
C GLY A 120 -0.52 16.52 3.77
N SER A 121 -0.69 16.07 5.01
CA SER A 121 0.10 14.96 5.57
C SER A 121 -0.23 13.63 4.87
N TYR A 122 0.73 12.72 4.90
CA TYR A 122 0.60 11.36 4.41
C TYR A 122 0.89 10.34 5.51
N MET A 123 0.15 9.25 5.53
CA MET A 123 0.40 8.10 6.40
C MET A 123 0.25 6.80 5.60
N MET A 124 1.19 5.88 5.77
CA MET A 124 1.01 4.48 5.42
C MET A 124 0.82 3.69 6.70
N GLN A 125 -0.35 3.13 6.87
CA GLN A 125 -0.70 2.31 8.02
C GLN A 125 -0.57 0.83 7.66
N PRO A 126 0.27 0.07 8.37
CA PRO A 126 0.35 -1.37 8.17
C PRO A 126 -0.96 -2.07 8.54
N GLY A 127 -1.26 -3.17 7.87
CA GLY A 127 -2.26 -4.12 8.32
C GLY A 127 -1.71 -5.11 9.36
N GLY A 128 -2.54 -6.09 9.74
CA GLY A 128 -2.16 -7.16 10.66
C GLY A 128 -2.10 -6.72 12.13
N ASN A 129 -0.95 -6.88 12.77
CA ASN A 129 -0.81 -6.69 14.21
C ASN A 129 -0.44 -5.26 14.64
N TYR A 130 -0.53 -4.27 13.76
CA TYR A 130 -0.24 -2.89 14.11
C TYR A 130 -1.36 -2.30 14.95
N LYS A 131 -1.14 -2.23 16.26
CA LYS A 131 -2.12 -1.71 17.23
C LYS A 131 -1.99 -0.21 17.41
N HIS A 132 -3.11 0.49 17.38
CA HIS A 132 -3.14 1.95 17.54
C HIS A 132 -4.52 2.44 18.01
N VAL A 133 -4.53 3.68 18.49
CA VAL A 133 -5.73 4.48 18.72
C VAL A 133 -5.75 5.58 17.68
N THR A 134 -6.91 5.84 17.10
CA THR A 134 -7.18 6.95 16.20
C THR A 134 -8.05 7.98 16.90
N SER A 135 -7.67 9.24 16.78
CA SER A 135 -8.51 10.34 17.26
C SER A 135 -8.55 11.49 16.25
N CYS A 136 -9.60 12.28 16.34
CA CYS A 136 -9.72 13.58 15.68
C CYS A 136 -9.66 14.69 16.72
N ASP A 137 -8.85 15.72 16.50
CA ASP A 137 -8.78 16.88 17.39
C ASP A 137 -10.16 17.55 17.54
N LYS A 138 -10.39 18.15 18.70
CA LYS A 138 -11.68 18.76 19.04
C LYS A 138 -11.99 20.04 18.26
N SER A 139 -11.01 20.61 17.56
CA SER A 139 -11.15 21.89 16.88
C SER A 139 -11.98 21.85 15.61
N ALA A 140 -11.99 20.72 14.89
CA ALA A 140 -12.73 20.54 13.64
C ALA A 140 -12.84 19.06 13.27
N ASP A 141 -13.80 18.73 12.41
CA ASP A 141 -13.91 17.39 11.81
C ASP A 141 -12.65 17.03 10.99
N CYS A 142 -12.22 15.80 11.08
CA CYS A 142 -11.12 15.28 10.29
C CYS A 142 -11.65 14.63 9.02
N VAL A 143 -11.22 15.12 7.85
CA VAL A 143 -11.51 14.49 6.55
C VAL A 143 -10.21 13.99 5.95
N PHE A 144 -10.22 12.77 5.46
CA PHE A 144 -9.05 12.18 4.81
C PHE A 144 -9.45 11.20 3.72
N PHE A 145 -8.61 11.10 2.70
CA PHE A 145 -8.70 10.06 1.68
C PHE A 145 -7.96 8.82 2.15
N VAL A 146 -8.57 7.66 1.95
CA VAL A 146 -7.96 6.37 2.24
C VAL A 146 -8.04 5.45 1.04
N GLU A 147 -6.93 4.74 0.76
CA GLU A 147 -6.83 3.66 -0.22
C GLU A 147 -6.43 2.37 0.48
N SER A 148 -7.13 1.28 0.19
CA SER A 148 -6.81 -0.06 0.70
C SER A 148 -6.97 -1.12 -0.39
N SER A 149 -6.16 -2.18 -0.30
CA SER A 149 -6.24 -3.35 -1.20
C SER A 149 -7.32 -4.37 -0.81
N GLY A 150 -7.99 -4.18 0.32
CA GLY A 150 -9.07 -5.04 0.80
C GLY A 150 -10.12 -4.27 1.57
N PRO A 151 -11.17 -4.92 2.06
CA PRO A 151 -12.26 -4.25 2.75
C PRO A 151 -11.78 -3.56 4.04
N PHE A 152 -12.47 -2.50 4.40
CA PHE A 152 -12.27 -1.82 5.69
C PHE A 152 -12.76 -2.70 6.83
N ASP A 153 -11.96 -2.83 7.87
CA ASP A 153 -12.36 -3.38 9.15
C ASP A 153 -11.68 -2.60 10.29
N LEU A 154 -12.25 -2.69 11.47
CA LEU A 154 -11.67 -2.21 12.72
C LEU A 154 -11.85 -3.33 13.75
N LYS A 155 -10.74 -3.89 14.22
CA LYS A 155 -10.71 -5.02 15.16
C LYS A 155 -10.25 -4.54 16.53
N PRO A 156 -11.15 -4.29 17.48
CA PRO A 156 -10.77 -3.88 18.83
C PRO A 156 -9.86 -4.92 19.47
N VAL A 157 -8.80 -4.46 20.13
CA VAL A 157 -7.93 -5.32 20.93
C VAL A 157 -8.61 -5.54 22.28
N GLN A 158 -8.94 -6.79 22.58
CA GLN A 158 -9.44 -7.15 23.90
C GLN A 158 -8.33 -7.01 24.94
N LYS A 159 -8.66 -6.46 26.11
CA LYS A 159 -7.75 -6.39 27.26
C LYS A 159 -7.60 -7.74 27.91
#